data_875fcaecf6ba041b4ea5d963e3fa703d
#
_entry.id   875fcaecf6ba041b4ea5d963e3fa703d
#
_cell.length_a   1.000
_cell.length_b   1.000
_cell.length_c   1.000
_cell.angle_alpha   90.00
_cell.angle_beta   90.00
_cell.angle_gamma   90.00
#
_symmetry.space_group_name_H-M   'P 1'
#
loop_
_entity.id
_entity.type
_entity.pdbx_description
1 polymer ?
#
loop_
_entity_poly.entity_id
_entity_poly.type
_entity_poly.pdbx_seq_one_letter_code
_entity_poly.pdbx_strand_id
1 'polypeptide(L)'
;MAVTKEKIINFRAHLECEHHTGNDKNSMMETIDMPEGYMIERQVDKFEIVFVISGKVEVSRKSCISQIIGRRKVFFLAPESPVYYSFLEPTYLVVCRLDEEVDYCRRWYNIDLSSLGEMTDVDFYTLPFKRPMTAFIENMLACFKTGLACGPYLTAKFSEMFFLFRAYYTGRELAQFFRPMLGKNLEFRTFVYKNIYETQSIRELAKRACLSEVTFRKKFIQEFGKSPIKVIMDRKKALVLRDIQRGSKPFKQICEEYEMPSQSYFTKFCLKKLGDTPSNLRRKARVENTL
;
A
#
# COMPACT_ATOMS: atom_id res chain seq x y z
N MET A 1 -10.79 -27.46 22.14
CA MET A 1 -9.58 -27.66 22.93
C MET A 1 -9.18 -26.31 23.50
N ALA A 2 -9.33 -26.10 24.79
CA ALA A 2 -8.83 -24.90 25.45
C ALA A 2 -7.31 -24.99 25.48
N VAL A 3 -6.63 -24.15 24.68
CA VAL A 3 -5.19 -23.99 24.77
C VAL A 3 -4.91 -23.27 26.08
N THR A 4 -4.40 -23.99 27.07
CA THR A 4 -4.00 -23.42 28.35
C THR A 4 -2.97 -22.34 28.08
N LYS A 5 -3.14 -21.14 28.71
CA LYS A 5 -2.25 -19.96 28.59
C LYS A 5 -0.76 -20.27 28.81
N GLU A 6 -0.44 -21.37 29.49
CA GLU A 6 0.94 -21.81 29.80
C GLU A 6 1.72 -22.36 28.59
N LYS A 7 1.07 -22.70 27.49
CA LYS A 7 1.74 -23.24 26.29
C LYS A 7 2.09 -22.20 25.23
N ILE A 8 1.65 -20.94 25.37
CA ILE A 8 1.96 -19.87 24.42
C ILE A 8 3.20 -19.13 24.95
N ILE A 9 4.36 -19.48 24.41
CA ILE A 9 5.61 -18.76 24.68
C ILE A 9 5.41 -17.29 24.28
N ASN A 10 5.70 -16.37 25.24
CA ASN A 10 5.65 -14.91 25.05
C ASN A 10 4.27 -14.25 24.95
N PHE A 11 3.17 -14.91 25.30
CA PHE A 11 1.84 -14.25 25.25
C PHE A 11 1.79 -12.99 26.16
N ARG A 12 2.35 -13.06 27.40
CA ARG A 12 2.44 -11.89 28.31
C ARG A 12 3.33 -10.79 27.73
N ALA A 13 4.50 -11.16 27.22
CA ALA A 13 5.41 -10.20 26.60
C ALA A 13 4.77 -9.49 25.39
N HIS A 14 3.79 -10.12 24.74
CA HIS A 14 3.07 -9.53 23.62
C HIS A 14 2.00 -8.53 24.06
N LEU A 15 1.32 -8.78 25.18
CA LEU A 15 0.39 -7.83 25.81
C LEU A 15 1.11 -6.64 26.47
N GLU A 16 2.35 -6.84 26.90
CA GLU A 16 3.21 -5.82 27.53
C GLU A 16 4.12 -5.11 26.51
N CYS A 17 4.00 -5.46 25.22
CA CYS A 17 4.79 -4.84 24.15
C CYS A 17 4.47 -3.34 24.05
N GLU A 18 5.50 -2.50 24.07
CA GLU A 18 5.38 -1.04 23.89
C GLU A 18 4.69 -0.63 22.56
N HIS A 19 4.67 -1.54 21.57
CA HIS A 19 3.98 -1.37 20.30
C HIS A 19 2.53 -1.93 20.32
N HIS A 20 2.04 -2.36 21.48
CA HIS A 20 0.65 -2.84 21.62
C HIS A 20 -0.30 -1.65 21.62
N THR A 21 -1.01 -1.45 20.52
CA THR A 21 -1.87 -0.28 20.31
C THR A 21 -3.28 -0.43 20.90
N GLY A 22 -3.65 -1.60 21.40
CA GLY A 22 -4.97 -1.83 21.99
C GLY A 22 -6.14 -1.38 21.09
N ASN A 23 -7.27 -1.06 21.71
CA ASN A 23 -8.44 -0.43 21.07
C ASN A 23 -8.36 1.12 21.05
N ASP A 24 -7.16 1.68 20.99
CA ASP A 24 -7.01 3.13 20.93
C ASP A 24 -7.51 3.67 19.59
N LYS A 25 -8.08 4.90 19.59
CA LYS A 25 -8.57 5.60 18.39
C LYS A 25 -7.52 5.77 17.30
N ASN A 26 -6.24 5.68 17.65
CA ASN A 26 -5.09 5.68 16.74
C ASN A 26 -4.67 4.28 16.28
N SER A 27 -5.36 3.22 16.69
CA SER A 27 -5.05 1.86 16.25
C SER A 27 -5.16 1.72 14.72
N MET A 28 -4.22 0.99 14.13
CA MET A 28 -4.26 0.65 12.70
C MET A 28 -5.49 -0.21 12.34
N MET A 29 -6.12 -0.86 13.32
CA MET A 29 -7.31 -1.68 13.12
C MET A 29 -8.34 -1.39 14.22
N GLU A 30 -9.60 -1.27 13.81
CA GLU A 30 -10.75 -1.06 14.68
C GLU A 30 -11.88 -2.02 14.27
N THR A 31 -12.67 -2.45 15.22
CA THR A 31 -13.91 -3.20 14.98
C THR A 31 -15.09 -2.37 15.41
N ILE A 32 -16.16 -2.35 14.60
CA ILE A 32 -17.42 -1.66 14.88
C ILE A 32 -18.51 -2.71 14.88
N ASP A 33 -19.19 -2.86 16.02
CA ASP A 33 -20.33 -3.77 16.21
C ASP A 33 -21.54 -2.94 16.62
N MET A 34 -22.51 -2.82 15.71
CA MET A 34 -23.67 -1.93 15.89
C MET A 34 -24.98 -2.69 15.61
N PRO A 35 -25.99 -2.48 16.49
CA PRO A 35 -27.32 -3.03 16.24
C PRO A 35 -28.04 -2.28 15.11
N GLU A 36 -29.12 -2.87 14.63
CA GLU A 36 -30.02 -2.26 13.65
C GLU A 36 -30.58 -0.92 14.14
N GLY A 37 -30.78 0.02 13.23
CA GLY A 37 -31.36 1.32 13.49
C GLY A 37 -30.40 2.39 14.02
N TYR A 38 -29.16 2.02 14.35
CA TYR A 38 -28.16 3.00 14.76
C TYR A 38 -27.61 3.80 13.59
N MET A 39 -27.25 5.05 13.87
CA MET A 39 -26.57 5.94 12.92
C MET A 39 -25.35 6.53 13.60
N ILE A 40 -24.23 6.53 12.90
CA ILE A 40 -22.99 7.17 13.37
C ILE A 40 -22.39 8.07 12.28
N GLU A 41 -21.79 9.16 12.73
CA GLU A 41 -20.92 10.00 11.92
C GLU A 41 -19.48 9.74 12.31
N ARG A 42 -18.62 9.51 11.34
CA ARG A 42 -17.18 9.32 11.57
C ARG A 42 -16.37 10.29 10.73
N GLN A 43 -15.44 10.97 11.38
CA GLN A 43 -14.39 11.67 10.69
C GLN A 43 -13.35 10.65 10.22
N VAL A 44 -12.98 10.73 8.93
CA VAL A 44 -11.97 9.87 8.30
C VAL A 44 -10.71 10.70 8.10
N ASP A 45 -9.71 10.47 8.93
CA ASP A 45 -8.46 11.24 8.94
C ASP A 45 -7.33 10.57 8.15
N LYS A 46 -7.45 9.27 7.90
CA LYS A 46 -6.52 8.45 7.12
C LYS A 46 -7.27 7.65 6.07
N PHE A 47 -6.56 7.12 5.08
CA PHE A 47 -7.15 6.12 4.19
C PHE A 47 -7.60 4.90 4.99
N GLU A 48 -8.83 4.45 4.76
CA GLU A 48 -9.41 3.30 5.43
C GLU A 48 -9.90 2.25 4.44
N ILE A 49 -9.63 0.98 4.75
CA ILE A 49 -10.24 -0.18 4.10
C ILE A 49 -11.27 -0.74 5.08
N VAL A 50 -12.55 -0.72 4.69
CA VAL A 50 -13.65 -1.14 5.55
C VAL A 50 -14.25 -2.44 5.03
N PHE A 51 -14.20 -3.49 5.86
CA PHE A 51 -14.76 -4.80 5.59
C PHE A 51 -16.11 -4.95 6.29
N VAL A 52 -17.16 -5.22 5.53
CA VAL A 52 -18.47 -5.58 6.08
C VAL A 52 -18.50 -7.10 6.29
N ILE A 53 -18.31 -7.53 7.54
CA ILE A 53 -18.20 -8.93 7.90
C ILE A 53 -19.60 -9.58 7.91
N SER A 54 -20.55 -8.92 8.60
CA SER A 54 -21.94 -9.33 8.68
C SER A 54 -22.85 -8.11 8.64
N GLY A 55 -24.14 -8.34 8.37
CA GLY A 55 -25.17 -7.31 8.35
C GLY A 55 -25.22 -6.49 7.06
N LYS A 56 -25.85 -5.32 7.15
CA LYS A 56 -26.08 -4.39 6.06
C LYS A 56 -26.03 -2.95 6.57
N VAL A 57 -25.26 -2.12 5.89
CA VAL A 57 -25.06 -0.73 6.25
C VAL A 57 -25.27 0.17 5.04
N GLU A 58 -25.96 1.26 5.23
CA GLU A 58 -26.01 2.37 4.28
C GLU A 58 -24.90 3.35 4.60
N VAL A 59 -24.11 3.70 3.61
CA VAL A 59 -22.95 4.60 3.74
C VAL A 59 -23.19 5.81 2.86
N SER A 60 -22.99 7.00 3.39
CA SER A 60 -23.09 8.26 2.63
C SER A 60 -22.04 9.27 3.05
N ARG A 61 -21.80 10.24 2.17
CA ARG A 61 -21.07 11.47 2.44
C ARG A 61 -22.01 12.65 2.24
N LYS A 62 -21.68 13.81 2.81
CA LYS A 62 -22.54 15.01 2.81
C LYS A 62 -23.00 15.46 1.43
N SER A 63 -22.27 15.14 0.36
CA SER A 63 -22.54 15.57 -1.02
C SER A 63 -22.87 14.41 -1.97
N CYS A 64 -23.00 13.18 -1.47
CA CYS A 64 -23.03 11.97 -2.27
C CYS A 64 -24.32 11.18 -2.09
N ILE A 65 -24.70 10.41 -3.10
CA ILE A 65 -25.78 9.46 -3.04
C ILE A 65 -25.42 8.38 -2.04
N SER A 66 -26.33 8.04 -1.12
CA SER A 66 -26.13 6.93 -0.20
C SER A 66 -26.05 5.59 -0.93
N GLN A 67 -25.20 4.70 -0.43
CA GLN A 67 -25.04 3.37 -0.98
C GLN A 67 -25.20 2.30 0.09
N ILE A 68 -26.03 1.30 -0.20
CA ILE A 68 -26.22 0.15 0.68
C ILE A 68 -25.16 -0.91 0.41
N ILE A 69 -24.41 -1.27 1.44
CA ILE A 69 -23.34 -2.25 1.38
C ILE A 69 -23.68 -3.42 2.32
N GLY A 70 -23.81 -4.60 1.74
CA GLY A 70 -24.11 -5.81 2.50
C GLY A 70 -22.88 -6.61 2.92
N ARG A 71 -23.13 -7.70 3.65
CA ARG A 71 -22.10 -8.62 4.15
C ARG A 71 -21.12 -9.09 3.07
N ARG A 72 -19.87 -9.40 3.48
CA ARG A 72 -18.80 -9.93 2.62
C ARG A 72 -18.44 -9.00 1.47
N LYS A 73 -18.52 -7.71 1.74
CA LYS A 73 -18.06 -6.64 0.86
C LYS A 73 -16.97 -5.83 1.56
N VAL A 74 -16.07 -5.29 0.76
CA VAL A 74 -15.05 -4.35 1.22
C VAL A 74 -15.13 -3.08 0.39
N PHE A 75 -14.95 -1.92 1.03
CA PHE A 75 -14.89 -0.62 0.36
C PHE A 75 -13.76 0.24 0.92
N PHE A 76 -13.41 1.28 0.18
CA PHE A 76 -12.28 2.13 0.48
C PHE A 76 -12.72 3.56 0.74
N LEU A 77 -12.15 4.18 1.77
CA LEU A 77 -12.41 5.57 2.16
C LEU A 77 -11.14 6.39 2.10
N ALA A 78 -11.24 7.59 1.50
CA ALA A 78 -10.20 8.62 1.57
C ALA A 78 -10.46 9.59 2.72
N PRO A 79 -9.40 10.20 3.29
CA PRO A 79 -9.52 11.27 4.28
C PRO A 79 -10.05 12.54 3.59
N GLU A 80 -11.32 12.84 3.75
CA GLU A 80 -11.94 14.05 3.18
C GLU A 80 -13.06 14.54 4.10
N SER A 81 -14.31 14.28 3.71
CA SER A 81 -15.51 14.65 4.46
C SER A 81 -15.93 13.55 5.44
N PRO A 82 -16.70 13.88 6.48
CA PRO A 82 -17.30 12.89 7.35
C PRO A 82 -18.09 11.85 6.55
N VAL A 83 -18.08 10.62 7.05
CA VAL A 83 -18.86 9.50 6.50
C VAL A 83 -19.95 9.15 7.49
N TYR A 84 -21.17 9.01 6.99
CA TYR A 84 -22.36 8.67 7.75
C TYR A 84 -22.72 7.21 7.49
N TYR A 85 -22.91 6.46 8.55
CA TYR A 85 -23.31 5.06 8.52
C TYR A 85 -24.70 4.93 9.14
N SER A 86 -25.62 4.30 8.42
CA SER A 86 -26.94 3.89 8.93
C SER A 86 -27.01 2.36 8.91
N PHE A 87 -27.13 1.73 10.05
CA PHE A 87 -27.09 0.27 10.19
C PHE A 87 -28.49 -0.30 9.97
N LEU A 88 -28.70 -0.95 8.82
CA LEU A 88 -29.99 -1.51 8.40
C LEU A 88 -30.24 -2.93 8.93
N GLU A 89 -29.21 -3.58 9.46
CA GLU A 89 -29.20 -4.88 10.12
C GLU A 89 -28.11 -4.85 11.20
N PRO A 90 -28.12 -5.74 12.20
CA PRO A 90 -26.99 -5.88 13.12
C PRO A 90 -25.70 -6.13 12.33
N THR A 91 -24.74 -5.20 12.42
CA THR A 91 -23.61 -5.14 11.49
C THR A 91 -22.29 -5.11 12.22
N TYR A 92 -21.38 -5.99 11.78
CA TYR A 92 -20.00 -6.04 12.24
C TYR A 92 -19.03 -5.61 11.13
N LEU A 93 -18.31 -4.54 11.40
CA LEU A 93 -17.31 -3.98 10.49
C LEU A 93 -15.89 -4.15 11.04
N VAL A 94 -14.95 -4.31 10.14
CA VAL A 94 -13.51 -4.17 10.43
C VAL A 94 -12.97 -3.00 9.62
N VAL A 95 -12.37 -2.04 10.30
CA VAL A 95 -11.75 -0.86 9.70
C VAL A 95 -10.24 -0.98 9.82
N CYS A 96 -9.55 -0.96 8.69
CA CYS A 96 -8.10 -0.96 8.61
C CYS A 96 -7.64 0.42 8.16
N ARG A 97 -6.93 1.15 9.03
CA ARG A 97 -6.35 2.47 8.74
C ARG A 97 -4.97 2.30 8.15
N LEU A 98 -4.76 2.87 6.98
CA LEU A 98 -3.48 2.82 6.29
C LEU A 98 -2.59 3.96 6.75
N ASP A 99 -1.35 3.64 7.06
CA ASP A 99 -0.32 4.63 7.29
C ASP A 99 0.36 4.97 5.96
N GLU A 100 0.34 6.25 5.57
CA GLU A 100 0.92 6.71 4.32
C GLU A 100 2.45 6.58 4.28
N GLU A 101 3.10 6.52 5.44
CA GLU A 101 4.55 6.36 5.56
C GLU A 101 4.99 4.90 5.35
N VAL A 102 4.05 3.94 5.49
CA VAL A 102 4.34 2.51 5.37
C VAL A 102 4.10 2.03 3.94
N ASP A 103 5.15 1.52 3.32
CA ASP A 103 5.06 0.88 2.00
C ASP A 103 4.60 -0.58 2.14
N TYR A 104 3.29 -0.78 2.24
CA TYR A 104 2.69 -2.11 2.38
C TYR A 104 2.91 -3.01 1.17
N CYS A 105 3.10 -2.42 -0.02
CA CYS A 105 3.38 -3.16 -1.24
C CYS A 105 4.10 -2.29 -2.28
N ARG A 106 5.41 -2.40 -2.38
CA ARG A 106 6.26 -1.62 -3.30
C ARG A 106 5.83 -1.60 -4.78
N ARG A 107 4.89 -2.45 -5.17
CA ARG A 107 4.43 -2.58 -6.57
C ARG A 107 2.93 -2.34 -6.73
N TRP A 108 2.20 -1.95 -5.71
CA TRP A 108 0.77 -1.74 -5.86
C TRP A 108 0.45 -0.53 -6.78
N TYR A 109 1.42 0.37 -6.98
CA TYR A 109 1.36 1.44 -7.97
C TYR A 109 1.37 0.96 -9.44
N ASN A 110 1.72 -0.30 -9.70
CA ASN A 110 1.73 -0.89 -11.05
C ASN A 110 0.37 -1.54 -11.40
N ILE A 111 -0.73 -1.08 -10.81
CA ILE A 111 -2.04 -1.36 -11.36
C ILE A 111 -2.07 -0.73 -12.74
N ASP A 112 -2.24 -1.55 -13.77
CA ASP A 112 -2.34 -1.04 -15.14
C ASP A 112 -3.62 -0.23 -15.28
N LEU A 113 -3.48 1.07 -15.03
CA LEU A 113 -4.57 2.04 -15.13
C LEU A 113 -4.93 2.33 -16.58
N SER A 114 -4.16 1.81 -17.57
CA SER A 114 -4.46 1.99 -19.00
C SER A 114 -5.65 1.16 -19.47
N SER A 115 -5.97 0.11 -18.73
CA SER A 115 -7.16 -0.72 -18.98
C SER A 115 -8.44 -0.15 -18.37
N LEU A 116 -8.35 1.01 -17.71
CA LEU A 116 -9.50 1.74 -17.21
C LEU A 116 -10.23 2.39 -18.40
N GLY A 117 -11.13 1.65 -19.01
CA GLY A 117 -12.23 2.21 -19.79
C GLY A 117 -13.05 3.19 -18.93
N GLU A 118 -14.16 3.65 -19.42
CA GLU A 118 -15.07 4.51 -18.66
C GLU A 118 -15.26 3.99 -17.23
N MET A 119 -14.75 4.76 -16.26
CA MET A 119 -14.88 4.44 -14.84
C MET A 119 -16.29 4.83 -14.39
N THR A 120 -16.96 3.92 -13.71
CA THR A 120 -18.25 4.26 -13.09
C THR A 120 -18.03 5.29 -11.99
N ASP A 121 -18.78 6.35 -12.02
CA ASP A 121 -18.72 7.40 -11.00
C ASP A 121 -19.54 6.99 -9.77
N VAL A 122 -18.98 6.06 -9.01
CA VAL A 122 -19.56 5.57 -7.74
C VAL A 122 -18.67 6.01 -6.61
N ASP A 123 -19.25 6.61 -5.59
CA ASP A 123 -18.52 7.12 -4.43
C ASP A 123 -17.86 6.03 -3.59
N PHE A 124 -18.52 4.86 -3.50
CA PHE A 124 -18.02 3.71 -2.75
C PHE A 124 -17.99 2.46 -3.63
N TYR A 125 -16.92 2.30 -4.40
CA TYR A 125 -16.75 1.06 -5.14
C TYR A 125 -16.48 -0.10 -4.19
N THR A 126 -17.29 -1.16 -4.30
CA THR A 126 -17.19 -2.32 -3.40
C THR A 126 -16.63 -3.54 -4.10
N LEU A 127 -15.76 -4.26 -3.43
CA LEU A 127 -15.28 -5.57 -3.87
C LEU A 127 -15.93 -6.69 -3.04
N PRO A 128 -16.32 -7.81 -3.65
CA PRO A 128 -16.77 -8.98 -2.91
C PRO A 128 -15.59 -9.70 -2.26
N PHE A 129 -15.79 -10.33 -1.10
CA PHE A 129 -14.78 -11.21 -0.54
C PHE A 129 -14.58 -12.43 -1.45
N LYS A 130 -13.36 -12.64 -1.90
CA LYS A 130 -12.94 -13.91 -2.49
C LYS A 130 -12.45 -14.85 -1.40
N ARG A 131 -12.46 -16.15 -1.64
CA ARG A 131 -12.13 -17.18 -0.61
C ARG A 131 -10.84 -16.88 0.17
N PRO A 132 -9.71 -16.51 -0.46
CA PRO A 132 -8.50 -16.18 0.29
C PRO A 132 -8.64 -14.93 1.17
N MET A 133 -9.39 -13.91 0.73
CA MET A 133 -9.67 -12.73 1.53
C MET A 133 -10.54 -13.07 2.74
N THR A 134 -11.50 -13.98 2.59
CA THR A 134 -12.31 -14.47 3.72
C THR A 134 -11.43 -15.13 4.78
N ALA A 135 -10.57 -16.08 4.38
CA ALA A 135 -9.67 -16.77 5.29
C ALA A 135 -8.69 -15.80 5.99
N PHE A 136 -8.19 -14.81 5.26
CA PHE A 136 -7.34 -13.76 5.80
C PHE A 136 -8.04 -12.96 6.91
N ILE A 137 -9.27 -12.48 6.66
CA ILE A 137 -10.05 -11.71 7.64
C ILE A 137 -10.38 -12.55 8.87
N GLU A 138 -10.80 -13.81 8.68
CA GLU A 138 -11.10 -14.72 9.79
C GLU A 138 -9.85 -14.95 10.67
N ASN A 139 -8.69 -15.19 10.07
CA ASN A 139 -7.43 -15.33 10.78
C ASN A 139 -7.04 -14.05 11.52
N MET A 140 -7.11 -12.90 10.85
CA MET A 140 -6.78 -11.61 11.44
C MET A 140 -7.67 -11.29 12.65
N LEU A 141 -8.99 -11.54 12.55
CA LEU A 141 -9.93 -11.35 13.65
C LEU A 141 -9.69 -12.32 14.80
N ALA A 142 -9.36 -13.59 14.52
CA ALA A 142 -9.03 -14.56 15.54
C ALA A 142 -7.79 -14.12 16.34
N CYS A 143 -6.76 -13.64 15.66
CA CYS A 143 -5.56 -13.09 16.30
C CYS A 143 -5.87 -11.82 17.11
N PHE A 144 -6.66 -10.90 16.55
CA PHE A 144 -7.05 -9.68 17.24
C PHE A 144 -7.82 -9.94 18.54
N LYS A 145 -8.75 -10.88 18.53
CA LYS A 145 -9.52 -11.31 19.72
C LYS A 145 -8.63 -11.90 20.82
N THR A 146 -7.48 -12.47 20.48
CA THR A 146 -6.51 -12.99 21.47
C THR A 146 -5.51 -11.93 21.93
N GLY A 147 -5.64 -10.67 21.50
CA GLY A 147 -4.77 -9.57 21.89
C GLY A 147 -3.56 -9.37 20.97
N LEU A 148 -3.45 -10.11 19.87
CA LEU A 148 -2.39 -9.92 18.88
C LEU A 148 -2.75 -8.76 17.93
N ALA A 149 -2.44 -7.53 18.35
CA ALA A 149 -2.79 -6.29 17.65
C ALA A 149 -1.65 -5.27 17.64
N CYS A 150 -0.41 -5.70 17.82
CA CYS A 150 0.74 -4.78 17.79
C CYS A 150 1.02 -4.24 16.39
N GLY A 151 1.61 -3.05 16.31
CA GLY A 151 1.92 -2.36 15.05
C GLY A 151 2.70 -3.22 14.05
N PRO A 152 3.81 -3.89 14.42
CA PRO A 152 4.54 -4.76 13.51
C PRO A 152 3.70 -5.92 12.94
N TYR A 153 2.85 -6.55 13.76
CA TYR A 153 1.93 -7.60 13.28
C TYR A 153 0.91 -7.06 12.28
N LEU A 154 0.26 -5.94 12.60
CA LEU A 154 -0.73 -5.31 11.72
C LEU A 154 -0.10 -4.83 10.42
N THR A 155 1.13 -4.30 10.46
CA THR A 155 1.89 -3.93 9.25
C THR A 155 2.14 -5.13 8.35
N ALA A 156 2.54 -6.28 8.90
CA ALA A 156 2.72 -7.51 8.15
C ALA A 156 1.39 -8.02 7.57
N LYS A 157 0.31 -7.98 8.36
CA LYS A 157 -1.03 -8.35 7.92
C LYS A 157 -1.55 -7.44 6.81
N PHE A 158 -1.32 -6.14 6.89
CA PHE A 158 -1.72 -5.23 5.83
C PHE A 158 -0.91 -5.46 4.54
N SER A 159 0.38 -5.79 4.65
CA SER A 159 1.17 -6.21 3.50
C SER A 159 0.60 -7.48 2.85
N GLU A 160 0.22 -8.49 3.64
CA GLU A 160 -0.48 -9.69 3.16
C GLU A 160 -1.79 -9.33 2.44
N MET A 161 -2.61 -8.46 3.03
CA MET A 161 -3.86 -7.98 2.45
C MET A 161 -3.66 -7.37 1.06
N PHE A 162 -2.64 -6.53 0.88
CA PHE A 162 -2.32 -5.95 -0.42
C PHE A 162 -1.86 -7.00 -1.46
N PHE A 163 -1.12 -8.03 -1.04
CA PHE A 163 -0.80 -9.15 -1.91
C PHE A 163 -2.06 -9.92 -2.34
N LEU A 164 -3.02 -10.13 -1.42
CA LEU A 164 -4.29 -10.79 -1.75
C LEU A 164 -5.13 -9.97 -2.72
N PHE A 165 -5.22 -8.65 -2.53
CA PHE A 165 -5.87 -7.78 -3.50
C PHE A 165 -5.27 -7.97 -4.90
N ARG A 166 -3.96 -7.92 -5.02
CA ARG A 166 -3.27 -8.06 -6.31
C ARG A 166 -3.37 -9.44 -6.94
N ALA A 167 -3.42 -10.50 -6.13
CA ALA A 167 -3.46 -11.87 -6.62
C ALA A 167 -4.85 -12.29 -7.11
N TYR A 168 -5.91 -11.72 -6.51
CA TYR A 168 -7.26 -12.25 -6.68
C TYR A 168 -8.27 -11.27 -7.27
N TYR A 169 -7.93 -10.01 -7.45
CA TYR A 169 -8.80 -9.03 -8.11
C TYR A 169 -8.13 -8.50 -9.38
N THR A 170 -8.96 -8.16 -10.36
CA THR A 170 -8.48 -7.63 -11.65
C THR A 170 -7.91 -6.21 -11.48
N GLY A 171 -7.04 -5.81 -12.38
CA GLY A 171 -6.50 -4.44 -12.40
C GLY A 171 -7.61 -3.38 -12.44
N ARG A 172 -8.70 -3.65 -13.19
CA ARG A 172 -9.87 -2.76 -13.28
C ARG A 172 -10.61 -2.64 -11.94
N GLU A 173 -10.88 -3.77 -11.27
CA GLU A 173 -11.50 -3.77 -9.93
C GLU A 173 -10.66 -2.98 -8.93
N LEU A 174 -9.34 -3.20 -8.92
CA LEU A 174 -8.43 -2.52 -7.98
C LEU A 174 -8.31 -1.02 -8.28
N ALA A 175 -8.29 -0.63 -9.53
CA ALA A 175 -8.21 0.77 -9.90
C ALA A 175 -9.49 1.54 -9.52
N GLN A 176 -10.66 0.93 -9.68
CA GLN A 176 -11.93 1.47 -9.18
C GLN A 176 -11.94 1.56 -7.66
N PHE A 177 -11.51 0.50 -6.98
CA PHE A 177 -11.48 0.40 -5.52
C PHE A 177 -10.56 1.44 -4.88
N PHE A 178 -9.35 1.60 -5.40
CA PHE A 178 -8.37 2.56 -4.88
C PHE A 178 -8.44 3.94 -5.57
N ARG A 179 -9.46 4.19 -6.39
CA ARG A 179 -9.66 5.48 -7.07
C ARG A 179 -9.54 6.69 -6.13
N PRO A 180 -10.14 6.70 -4.91
CA PRO A 180 -10.02 7.83 -4.01
C PRO A 180 -8.58 8.15 -3.59
N MET A 181 -7.71 7.14 -3.53
CA MET A 181 -6.30 7.29 -3.21
C MET A 181 -5.47 7.77 -4.42
N LEU A 182 -5.96 7.53 -5.63
CA LEU A 182 -5.26 7.92 -6.85
C LEU A 182 -5.35 9.43 -7.15
N GLY A 183 -6.22 10.16 -6.43
CA GLY A 183 -6.35 11.63 -6.48
C GLY A 183 -7.00 12.17 -7.75
N LYS A 184 -7.22 13.50 -7.78
CA LYS A 184 -7.83 14.23 -8.91
C LYS A 184 -6.97 14.23 -10.19
N ASN A 185 -5.69 13.82 -10.10
CA ASN A 185 -4.75 13.77 -11.21
C ASN A 185 -4.39 12.34 -11.63
N LEU A 186 -5.39 11.46 -11.65
CA LEU A 186 -5.21 10.05 -12.03
C LEU A 186 -4.44 9.88 -13.35
N GLU A 187 -4.75 10.69 -14.37
CA GLU A 187 -4.07 10.68 -15.66
C GLU A 187 -2.57 10.98 -15.53
N PHE A 188 -2.22 12.00 -14.74
CA PHE A 188 -0.83 12.35 -14.51
C PHE A 188 -0.07 11.26 -13.72
N ARG A 189 -0.69 10.71 -12.69
CA ARG A 189 -0.10 9.59 -11.91
C ARG A 189 0.10 8.37 -12.80
N THR A 190 -0.90 8.00 -13.58
CA THR A 190 -0.83 6.91 -14.58
C THR A 190 0.29 7.14 -15.58
N PHE A 191 0.37 8.35 -16.13
CA PHE A 191 1.44 8.73 -17.05
C PHE A 191 2.82 8.56 -16.38
N VAL A 192 2.98 9.07 -15.16
CA VAL A 192 4.24 8.96 -14.42
C VAL A 192 4.61 7.50 -14.20
N TYR A 193 3.69 6.68 -13.71
CA TYR A 193 3.97 5.25 -13.45
C TYR A 193 4.35 4.46 -14.70
N LYS A 194 3.74 4.76 -15.84
CA LYS A 194 4.10 4.12 -17.11
C LYS A 194 5.49 4.52 -17.59
N ASN A 195 5.84 5.79 -17.44
CA ASN A 195 7.00 6.37 -18.12
C ASN A 195 8.23 6.55 -17.22
N ILE A 196 8.07 6.70 -15.89
CA ILE A 196 9.20 6.99 -14.98
C ILE A 196 10.26 5.89 -14.97
N TYR A 197 9.90 4.74 -15.45
CA TYR A 197 10.75 3.56 -15.47
C TYR A 197 11.43 3.33 -16.83
N GLU A 198 10.92 3.95 -17.84
CA GLU A 198 11.46 3.89 -19.20
C GLU A 198 12.35 5.10 -19.53
N THR A 199 12.22 6.18 -18.74
CA THR A 199 12.95 7.41 -18.96
C THR A 199 14.01 7.64 -17.88
N GLN A 200 15.15 8.15 -18.31
CA GLN A 200 16.29 8.43 -17.43
C GLN A 200 16.39 9.90 -17.01
N SER A 201 15.59 10.78 -17.65
CA SER A 201 15.64 12.21 -17.38
C SER A 201 14.26 12.81 -17.14
N ILE A 202 14.21 13.77 -16.21
CA ILE A 202 12.99 14.53 -15.93
C ILE A 202 12.57 15.36 -17.13
N ARG A 203 13.52 15.87 -17.90
CA ARG A 203 13.26 16.65 -19.12
C ARG A 203 12.48 15.84 -20.12
N GLU A 204 12.84 14.58 -20.30
CA GLU A 204 12.13 13.65 -21.20
C GLU A 204 10.74 13.32 -20.66
N LEU A 205 10.60 13.04 -19.36
CA LEU A 205 9.30 12.83 -18.73
C LEU A 205 8.36 14.04 -18.90
N ALA A 206 8.87 15.23 -18.66
CA ALA A 206 8.11 16.47 -18.83
C ALA A 206 7.68 16.67 -20.29
N LYS A 207 8.57 16.41 -21.24
CA LYS A 207 8.28 16.47 -22.68
C LYS A 207 7.18 15.47 -23.08
N ARG A 208 7.29 14.22 -22.63
CA ARG A 208 6.27 13.20 -22.87
C ARG A 208 4.90 13.56 -22.25
N ALA A 209 4.91 14.26 -21.10
CA ALA A 209 3.71 14.76 -20.42
C ALA A 209 3.16 16.05 -21.04
N CYS A 210 3.76 16.57 -22.11
CA CYS A 210 3.43 17.88 -22.70
C CYS A 210 3.48 19.03 -21.68
N LEU A 211 4.40 18.97 -20.70
CA LEU A 211 4.59 19.96 -19.65
C LEU A 211 5.99 20.56 -19.70
N SER A 212 6.14 21.80 -19.21
CA SER A 212 7.47 22.32 -18.90
C SER A 212 8.11 21.52 -17.75
N GLU A 213 9.42 21.45 -17.70
CA GLU A 213 10.13 20.74 -16.61
C GLU A 213 9.75 21.29 -15.23
N VAL A 214 9.60 22.62 -15.11
CA VAL A 214 9.19 23.30 -13.88
C VAL A 214 7.79 22.87 -13.46
N THR A 215 6.83 22.91 -14.39
CA THR A 215 5.43 22.51 -14.15
C THR A 215 5.35 21.04 -13.78
N PHE A 216 6.09 20.18 -14.49
CA PHE A 216 6.16 18.76 -14.20
C PHE A 216 6.69 18.48 -12.79
N ARG A 217 7.81 19.11 -12.39
CA ARG A 217 8.37 18.96 -11.04
C ARG A 217 7.40 19.40 -9.95
N LYS A 218 6.75 20.56 -10.14
CA LYS A 218 5.76 21.06 -9.18
C LYS A 218 4.59 20.10 -9.03
N LYS A 219 4.00 19.67 -10.15
CA LYS A 219 2.89 18.70 -10.17
C LYS A 219 3.31 17.36 -9.58
N PHE A 220 4.52 16.88 -9.90
CA PHE A 220 5.04 15.63 -9.38
C PHE A 220 5.20 15.66 -7.85
N ILE A 221 5.78 16.74 -7.29
CA ILE A 221 5.95 16.88 -5.84
C ILE A 221 4.59 16.96 -5.15
N GLN A 222 3.64 17.68 -5.73
CA GLN A 222 2.28 17.79 -5.21
C GLN A 222 1.58 16.41 -5.15
N GLU A 223 1.78 15.57 -6.17
CA GLU A 223 1.12 14.25 -6.29
C GLU A 223 1.83 13.12 -5.53
N PHE A 224 3.16 13.18 -5.42
CA PHE A 224 3.97 12.08 -4.90
C PHE A 224 4.72 12.41 -3.60
N GLY A 225 4.62 13.66 -3.11
CA GLY A 225 5.32 14.10 -1.90
C GLY A 225 6.85 14.10 -1.98
N LYS A 226 7.43 13.69 -3.14
CA LYS A 226 8.87 13.54 -3.35
C LYS A 226 9.27 14.11 -4.71
N SER A 227 10.54 14.54 -4.85
CA SER A 227 11.00 15.01 -6.17
C SER A 227 11.18 13.85 -7.15
N PRO A 228 10.91 14.06 -8.47
CA PRO A 228 11.12 13.04 -9.51
C PRO A 228 12.53 12.48 -9.52
N ILE A 229 13.56 13.34 -9.33
CA ILE A 229 14.98 12.94 -9.25
C ILE A 229 15.18 11.91 -8.12
N LYS A 230 14.59 12.16 -6.96
CA LYS A 230 14.72 11.26 -5.81
C LYS A 230 14.11 9.88 -6.13
N VAL A 231 12.94 9.84 -6.74
CA VAL A 231 12.26 8.58 -7.10
C VAL A 231 13.06 7.79 -8.15
N ILE A 232 13.54 8.46 -9.21
CA ILE A 232 14.38 7.84 -10.25
C ILE A 232 15.67 7.30 -9.64
N MET A 233 16.32 8.10 -8.76
CA MET A 233 17.58 7.75 -8.14
C MET A 233 17.44 6.58 -7.16
N ASP A 234 16.39 6.56 -6.33
CA ASP A 234 16.15 5.47 -5.37
C ASP A 234 15.91 4.15 -6.10
N ARG A 235 15.22 4.20 -7.24
CA ARG A 235 15.08 3.02 -8.10
C ARG A 235 16.41 2.60 -8.73
N LYS A 236 17.19 3.52 -9.31
CA LYS A 236 18.49 3.22 -9.89
C LYS A 236 19.38 2.50 -8.88
N LYS A 237 19.38 2.97 -7.61
CA LYS A 237 20.06 2.29 -6.51
C LYS A 237 19.58 0.85 -6.31
N ALA A 238 18.25 0.64 -6.22
CA ALA A 238 17.70 -0.68 -5.98
C ALA A 238 18.03 -1.68 -7.10
N LEU A 239 17.94 -1.24 -8.36
CA LEU A 239 18.27 -2.06 -9.52
C LEU A 239 19.76 -2.40 -9.59
N VAL A 240 20.63 -1.40 -9.40
CA VAL A 240 22.08 -1.59 -9.37
C VAL A 240 22.49 -2.53 -8.25
N LEU A 241 21.95 -2.36 -7.04
CA LEU A 241 22.22 -3.26 -5.92
C LEU A 241 21.78 -4.70 -6.23
N ARG A 242 20.61 -4.89 -6.79
CA ARG A 242 20.09 -6.21 -7.20
C ARG A 242 21.03 -6.90 -8.21
N ASP A 243 21.49 -6.17 -9.23
CA ASP A 243 22.35 -6.76 -10.27
C ASP A 243 23.77 -7.03 -9.75
N ILE A 244 24.28 -6.22 -8.81
CA ILE A 244 25.52 -6.52 -8.07
C ILE A 244 25.37 -7.81 -7.26
N GLN A 245 24.28 -7.92 -6.48
CA GLN A 245 24.02 -9.08 -5.59
C GLN A 245 23.82 -10.38 -6.36
N ARG A 246 23.09 -10.35 -7.48
CA ARG A 246 22.91 -11.51 -8.36
C ARG A 246 24.24 -12.02 -8.92
N GLY A 247 25.22 -11.15 -9.11
CA GLY A 247 26.57 -11.55 -9.54
C GLY A 247 26.70 -12.08 -10.96
N SER A 248 25.61 -12.14 -11.73
CA SER A 248 25.57 -12.69 -13.09
C SER A 248 26.21 -11.79 -14.14
N LYS A 249 26.31 -10.48 -13.87
CA LYS A 249 26.83 -9.48 -14.80
C LYS A 249 28.20 -8.95 -14.36
N PRO A 250 29.15 -8.74 -15.29
CA PRO A 250 30.36 -7.96 -15.01
C PRO A 250 30.03 -6.52 -14.62
N PHE A 251 30.85 -5.90 -13.79
CA PHE A 251 30.64 -4.51 -13.39
C PHE A 251 30.61 -3.53 -14.56
N LYS A 252 31.41 -3.80 -15.61
CA LYS A 252 31.43 -3.03 -16.84
C LYS A 252 30.06 -3.02 -17.50
N GLN A 253 29.41 -4.17 -17.61
CA GLN A 253 28.07 -4.29 -18.19
C GLN A 253 27.01 -3.56 -17.34
N ILE A 254 27.11 -3.63 -16.00
CA ILE A 254 26.23 -2.86 -15.09
C ILE A 254 26.42 -1.36 -15.32
N CYS A 255 27.67 -0.89 -15.49
CA CYS A 255 27.93 0.51 -15.82
C CYS A 255 27.25 0.95 -17.12
N GLU A 256 27.36 0.15 -18.16
CA GLU A 256 26.77 0.44 -19.48
C GLU A 256 25.23 0.45 -19.41
N GLU A 257 24.60 -0.56 -18.80
CA GLU A 257 23.13 -0.66 -18.67
C GLU A 257 22.51 0.49 -17.88
N TYR A 258 23.21 0.99 -16.86
CA TYR A 258 22.74 2.12 -16.06
C TYR A 258 23.37 3.45 -16.45
N GLU A 259 23.95 3.55 -17.66
CA GLU A 259 24.55 4.77 -18.24
C GLU A 259 25.43 5.52 -17.22
N MET A 260 26.37 4.80 -16.63
CA MET A 260 27.35 5.40 -15.73
C MET A 260 28.60 5.76 -16.53
N PRO A 261 29.11 7.00 -16.40
CA PRO A 261 30.20 7.50 -17.26
C PRO A 261 31.48 6.69 -17.20
N SER A 262 31.74 6.01 -16.07
CA SER A 262 32.95 5.20 -15.88
C SER A 262 32.81 4.24 -14.70
N GLN A 263 33.69 3.22 -14.64
CA GLN A 263 33.76 2.32 -13.48
C GLN A 263 34.17 3.06 -12.19
N SER A 264 34.95 4.10 -12.28
CA SER A 264 35.31 4.96 -11.14
C SER A 264 34.10 5.71 -10.63
N TYR A 265 33.25 6.20 -11.53
CA TYR A 265 31.96 6.81 -11.15
C TYR A 265 31.01 5.78 -10.49
N PHE A 266 30.93 4.58 -11.04
CA PHE A 266 30.15 3.49 -10.49
C PHE A 266 30.60 3.12 -9.06
N THR A 267 31.92 3.02 -8.84
CA THR A 267 32.45 2.75 -7.49
C THR A 267 32.07 3.86 -6.50
N LYS A 268 32.24 5.13 -6.92
CA LYS A 268 31.83 6.29 -6.11
C LYS A 268 30.32 6.31 -5.84
N PHE A 269 29.49 5.94 -6.83
CA PHE A 269 28.06 5.81 -6.69
C PHE A 269 27.72 4.74 -5.66
N CYS A 270 28.30 3.55 -5.72
CA CYS A 270 28.08 2.47 -4.77
C CYS A 270 28.46 2.89 -3.34
N LEU A 271 29.65 3.47 -3.15
CA LEU A 271 30.08 3.98 -1.85
C LEU A 271 29.09 5.03 -1.29
N LYS A 272 28.74 6.03 -2.10
CA LYS A 272 27.90 7.15 -1.64
C LYS A 272 26.44 6.79 -1.47
N LYS A 273 25.90 5.87 -2.26
CA LYS A 273 24.48 5.59 -2.37
C LYS A 273 24.06 4.21 -1.83
N LEU A 274 24.97 3.24 -1.81
CA LEU A 274 24.75 1.89 -1.34
C LEU A 274 25.59 1.53 -0.10
N GLY A 275 26.49 2.43 0.32
CA GLY A 275 27.26 2.31 1.56
C GLY A 275 28.52 1.44 1.48
N ASP A 276 28.81 0.81 0.32
CA ASP A 276 30.01 -0.02 0.18
C ASP A 276 30.47 -0.11 -1.29
N THR A 277 31.65 -0.69 -1.52
CA THR A 277 32.18 -0.91 -2.87
C THR A 277 31.39 -2.01 -3.61
N PRO A 278 31.33 -1.99 -4.95
CA PRO A 278 30.65 -3.02 -5.74
C PRO A 278 31.14 -4.44 -5.40
N SER A 279 32.44 -4.61 -5.21
CA SER A 279 33.06 -5.90 -4.90
C SER A 279 32.64 -6.42 -3.51
N ASN A 280 32.61 -5.54 -2.52
CA ASN A 280 32.17 -5.88 -1.18
C ASN A 280 30.68 -6.22 -1.13
N LEU A 281 29.83 -5.43 -1.80
CA LEU A 281 28.38 -5.70 -1.92
C LEU A 281 28.12 -7.07 -2.56
N ARG A 282 28.87 -7.44 -3.60
CA ARG A 282 28.78 -8.74 -4.26
C ARG A 282 29.26 -9.89 -3.35
N ARG A 283 30.35 -9.67 -2.61
CA ARG A 283 30.88 -10.65 -1.68
C ARG A 283 29.91 -10.94 -0.53
N LYS A 284 29.34 -9.89 0.08
CA LYS A 284 28.34 -10.04 1.16
C LYS A 284 27.15 -10.86 0.71
N ALA A 285 26.59 -10.58 -0.45
CA ALA A 285 25.45 -11.33 -1.00
C ALA A 285 25.77 -12.80 -1.27
N ARG A 286 27.01 -13.14 -1.64
CA ARG A 286 27.43 -14.55 -1.83
C ARG A 286 27.47 -15.30 -0.50
N VAL A 287 27.94 -14.67 0.57
CA VAL A 287 28.00 -15.29 1.90
C VAL A 287 26.59 -15.52 2.46
N GLU A 288 25.70 -14.55 2.29
CA GLU A 288 24.29 -14.68 2.74
C GLU A 288 23.50 -15.74 1.99
N ASN A 289 23.85 -16.06 0.75
CA ASN A 289 23.17 -17.11 -0.05
C ASN A 289 23.76 -18.53 0.19
N THR A 290 24.81 -18.65 1.03
CA THR A 290 25.50 -19.94 1.30
C THR A 290 25.16 -20.48 2.70
N LEU A 291 24.41 -19.73 3.49
CA LEU A 291 23.83 -20.10 4.79
C LEU A 291 22.36 -20.47 4.64
#